data_dde6abee8b1901db1eb1641b6910f5e3
#
_entry.id   dde6abee8b1901db1eb1641b6910f5e3
#
_cell.length_a   1.000
_cell.length_b   1.000
_cell.length_c   1.000
_cell.angle_alpha   90.00
_cell.angle_beta   90.00
_cell.angle_gamma   90.00
#
_symmetry.space_group_name_H-M   'P 1'
#
loop_
_entity.id
_entity.type
_entity.pdbx_description
1 polymer ?
#
loop_
_entity_poly.entity_id
_entity_poly.type
_entity_poly.pdbx_seq_one_letter_code
_entity_poly.pdbx_strand_id
1 'polypeptide(L)'
;MLLSALVSALNGALAKILTDDLSSMELVFFRNVLGVFIILYTLKHTPPTLTGGKFHLLFMRGFFGFSAMILFFYTIATIPLGEAITLNKTSPLFVSILAFYLLKEHLSKRAILALLVGFFGIIFITKPFGMSISYEHFLGILGGFFAAAAYATIKKIKDIYDTRVIMLSFMGVGTLFPIIFFMLAPYVNEPESLSFLFAEFQGEYEFKVWVFIGFMALISTLSQWLLTKAYSMSKASIIGVISYTNIPFSIGFGWMLGDAFPDFWTFTGIGLIILGGILVSKSK
;
A
#
# COMPACT_ATOMS: atom_id res chain seq x y z
N MET A 1 -11.89 3.87 6.85
CA MET A 1 -11.05 3.97 5.61
C MET A 1 -10.53 5.38 5.35
N LEU A 2 -11.33 6.44 5.45
CA LEU A 2 -10.81 7.82 5.25
C LEU A 2 -9.63 8.14 6.18
N LEU A 3 -9.74 7.85 7.47
CA LEU A 3 -8.64 8.04 8.41
C LEU A 3 -7.40 7.21 8.03
N SER A 4 -7.60 5.97 7.56
CA SER A 4 -6.50 5.15 7.03
C SER A 4 -5.84 5.81 5.81
N ALA A 5 -6.62 6.40 4.91
CA ALA A 5 -6.12 7.09 3.73
C ALA A 5 -5.29 8.33 4.11
N LEU A 6 -5.74 9.13 5.08
CA LEU A 6 -5.01 10.29 5.59
C LEU A 6 -3.67 9.88 6.23
N VAL A 7 -3.72 8.92 7.16
CA VAL A 7 -2.52 8.43 7.87
C VAL A 7 -1.54 7.75 6.89
N SER A 8 -2.06 7.06 5.87
CA SER A 8 -1.23 6.48 4.80
C SER A 8 -0.58 7.54 3.92
N ALA A 9 -1.26 8.66 3.65
CA ALA A 9 -0.69 9.78 2.90
C ALA A 9 0.44 10.46 3.68
N LEU A 10 0.25 10.65 4.99
CA LEU A 10 1.31 11.15 5.88
C LEU A 10 2.51 10.20 5.90
N ASN A 11 2.26 8.88 5.96
CA ASN A 11 3.34 7.89 5.87
C ASN A 11 4.10 7.97 4.53
N GLY A 12 3.39 8.22 3.42
CA GLY A 12 3.99 8.44 2.11
C GLY A 12 4.89 9.68 2.07
N ALA A 13 4.46 10.77 2.70
CA ALA A 13 5.26 11.99 2.83
C ALA A 13 6.55 11.76 3.64
N LEU A 14 6.46 11.04 4.76
CA LEU A 14 7.64 10.64 5.53
C LEU A 14 8.59 9.73 4.73
N ALA A 15 8.04 8.77 4.01
CA ALA A 15 8.84 7.91 3.14
C ALA A 15 9.56 8.72 2.05
N LYS A 16 8.89 9.72 1.43
CA LYS A 16 9.50 10.60 0.43
C LYS A 16 10.70 11.37 1.00
N ILE A 17 10.63 11.86 2.24
CA ILE A 17 11.76 12.51 2.92
C ILE A 17 12.95 11.56 3.09
N LEU A 18 12.67 10.27 3.27
CA LEU A 18 13.69 9.25 3.55
C LEU A 18 14.25 8.57 2.29
N THR A 19 13.70 8.83 1.09
CA THR A 19 14.21 8.20 -0.14
C THR A 19 15.61 8.66 -0.55
N ASP A 20 16.06 9.80 -0.06
CA ASP A 20 17.40 10.31 -0.33
C ASP A 20 18.47 9.57 0.50
N ASP A 21 18.08 9.02 1.65
CA ASP A 21 18.98 8.37 2.60
C ASP A 21 18.87 6.83 2.60
N LEU A 22 17.71 6.28 2.22
CA LEU A 22 17.36 4.87 2.37
C LEU A 22 17.01 4.21 1.04
N SER A 23 17.53 3.01 0.81
CA SER A 23 17.07 2.16 -0.30
C SER A 23 15.61 1.73 -0.14
N SER A 24 14.97 1.34 -1.26
CA SER A 24 13.59 0.84 -1.23
C SER A 24 13.40 -0.33 -0.28
N MET A 25 14.40 -1.21 -0.18
CA MET A 25 14.36 -2.38 0.69
C MET A 25 14.49 -1.99 2.17
N GLU A 26 15.34 -1.01 2.50
CA GLU A 26 15.48 -0.45 3.86
C GLU A 26 14.22 0.28 4.31
N LEU A 27 13.58 1.03 3.41
CA LEU A 27 12.27 1.65 3.68
C LEU A 27 11.21 0.60 4.04
N VAL A 28 11.16 -0.51 3.29
CA VAL A 28 10.27 -1.64 3.60
C VAL A 28 10.60 -2.24 4.96
N PHE A 29 11.87 -2.49 5.24
CA PHE A 29 12.33 -3.07 6.50
C PHE A 29 11.97 -2.20 7.70
N PHE A 30 12.45 -0.96 7.74
CA PHE A 30 12.24 -0.06 8.88
C PHE A 30 10.76 0.26 9.10
N ARG A 31 10.00 0.40 8.03
CA ARG A 31 8.55 0.61 8.10
C ARG A 31 7.83 -0.52 8.85
N ASN A 32 8.29 -1.76 8.73
CA ASN A 32 7.59 -2.93 9.26
C ASN A 32 8.15 -3.43 10.59
N VAL A 33 9.46 -3.34 10.83
CA VAL A 33 10.12 -3.95 11.99
C VAL A 33 9.55 -3.46 13.32
N LEU A 34 9.37 -2.15 13.49
CA LEU A 34 8.81 -1.60 14.74
C LEU A 34 7.35 -2.07 14.92
N GLY A 35 6.59 -2.14 13.83
CA GLY A 35 5.22 -2.67 13.86
C GLY A 35 5.15 -4.12 14.33
N VAL A 36 6.10 -4.96 13.93
CA VAL A 36 6.22 -6.34 14.43
C VAL A 36 6.38 -6.35 15.95
N PHE A 37 7.29 -5.56 16.50
CA PHE A 37 7.49 -5.49 17.96
C PHE A 37 6.24 -4.99 18.68
N ILE A 38 5.60 -3.92 18.20
CA ILE A 38 4.38 -3.38 18.80
C ILE A 38 3.28 -4.45 18.80
N ILE A 39 3.06 -5.15 17.68
CA ILE A 39 2.01 -6.17 17.59
C ILE A 39 2.32 -7.36 18.49
N LEU A 40 3.55 -7.86 18.50
CA LEU A 40 3.96 -8.96 19.38
C LEU A 40 3.77 -8.59 20.86
N TYR A 41 4.12 -7.37 21.25
CA TYR A 41 3.86 -6.87 22.60
C TYR A 41 2.37 -6.89 22.93
N THR A 42 1.50 -6.39 22.05
CA THR A 42 0.05 -6.38 22.27
C THR A 42 -0.56 -7.79 22.31
N LEU A 43 -0.06 -8.71 21.47
CA LEU A 43 -0.52 -10.11 21.46
C LEU A 43 -0.12 -10.85 22.74
N LYS A 44 1.05 -10.53 23.31
CA LYS A 44 1.51 -11.10 24.59
C LYS A 44 0.63 -10.66 25.76
N HIS A 45 0.21 -9.39 25.80
CA HIS A 45 -0.60 -8.84 26.90
C HIS A 45 -2.11 -9.10 26.73
N THR A 46 -2.56 -9.19 25.51
CA THR A 46 -3.96 -9.49 25.16
C THR A 46 -3.99 -10.60 24.10
N PRO A 47 -3.95 -11.85 24.50
CA PRO A 47 -3.95 -12.99 23.58
C PRO A 47 -5.16 -12.96 22.63
N PRO A 48 -5.01 -13.39 21.38
CA PRO A 48 -6.11 -13.42 20.43
C PRO A 48 -7.12 -14.51 20.81
N THR A 49 -8.40 -14.22 20.65
CA THR A 49 -9.50 -15.17 20.92
C THR A 49 -9.78 -16.11 19.74
N LEU A 50 -9.38 -15.71 18.53
CA LEU A 50 -9.58 -16.49 17.30
C LEU A 50 -8.43 -17.48 17.13
N THR A 51 -8.76 -18.75 16.94
CA THR A 51 -7.80 -19.87 16.96
C THR A 51 -7.00 -20.06 15.68
N GLY A 52 -7.41 -19.44 14.57
CA GLY A 52 -6.74 -19.59 13.29
C GLY A 52 -7.11 -20.88 12.54
N GLY A 53 -6.12 -21.50 11.87
CA GLY A 53 -6.30 -22.80 11.18
C GLY A 53 -6.08 -22.76 9.66
N LYS A 54 -5.95 -21.57 9.04
CA LYS A 54 -5.66 -21.40 7.60
C LYS A 54 -4.35 -20.64 7.38
N PHE A 55 -3.26 -21.19 7.90
CA PHE A 55 -1.94 -20.55 7.86
C PHE A 55 -1.50 -20.16 6.44
N HIS A 56 -1.81 -20.99 5.44
CA HIS A 56 -1.49 -20.68 4.04
C HIS A 56 -2.09 -19.34 3.57
N LEU A 57 -3.35 -19.05 3.94
CA LEU A 57 -3.98 -17.76 3.59
C LEU A 57 -3.33 -16.60 4.36
N LEU A 58 -2.95 -16.83 5.61
CA LEU A 58 -2.26 -15.84 6.42
C LEU A 58 -0.88 -15.51 5.80
N PHE A 59 -0.13 -16.53 5.40
CA PHE A 59 1.14 -16.36 4.68
C PHE A 59 0.94 -15.65 3.34
N MET A 60 -0.06 -16.05 2.53
CA MET A 60 -0.38 -15.36 1.26
C MET A 60 -0.69 -13.88 1.48
N ARG A 61 -1.39 -13.52 2.59
CA ARG A 61 -1.62 -12.10 2.95
C ARG A 61 -0.30 -11.35 3.13
N GLY A 62 0.64 -11.94 3.83
CA GLY A 62 1.97 -11.36 4.04
C GLY A 62 2.75 -11.25 2.75
N PHE A 63 2.84 -12.35 2.00
CA PHE A 63 3.59 -12.44 0.75
C PHE A 63 3.08 -11.48 -0.34
N PHE A 64 1.79 -11.48 -0.63
CA PHE A 64 1.22 -10.55 -1.61
C PHE A 64 1.37 -9.10 -1.17
N GLY A 65 1.22 -8.83 0.14
CA GLY A 65 1.42 -7.48 0.66
C GLY A 65 2.86 -6.98 0.53
N PHE A 66 3.84 -7.84 0.82
CA PHE A 66 5.25 -7.54 0.62
C PHE A 66 5.58 -7.33 -0.86
N SER A 67 5.15 -8.28 -1.73
CA SER A 67 5.38 -8.18 -3.18
C SER A 67 4.78 -6.89 -3.77
N ALA A 68 3.57 -6.53 -3.37
CA ALA A 68 2.95 -5.27 -3.78
C ALA A 68 3.78 -4.05 -3.36
N MET A 69 4.32 -4.07 -2.16
CA MET A 69 5.05 -2.95 -1.58
C MET A 69 6.42 -2.76 -2.24
N ILE A 70 7.18 -3.84 -2.43
CA ILE A 70 8.50 -3.74 -3.07
C ILE A 70 8.38 -3.29 -4.52
N LEU A 71 7.40 -3.83 -5.28
CA LEU A 71 7.15 -3.40 -6.65
C LEU A 71 6.71 -1.93 -6.73
N PHE A 72 5.95 -1.44 -5.75
CA PHE A 72 5.57 -0.04 -5.69
C PHE A 72 6.77 0.87 -5.43
N PHE A 73 7.66 0.54 -4.49
CA PHE A 73 8.86 1.33 -4.24
C PHE A 73 9.82 1.28 -5.43
N TYR A 74 9.95 0.13 -6.09
CA TYR A 74 10.73 0.01 -7.32
C TYR A 74 10.20 0.94 -8.43
N THR A 75 8.89 0.93 -8.68
CA THR A 75 8.31 1.80 -9.71
C THR A 75 8.46 3.29 -9.37
N ILE A 76 8.37 3.69 -8.10
CA ILE A 76 8.66 5.07 -7.68
C ILE A 76 10.11 5.48 -7.98
N ALA A 77 11.03 4.54 -7.88
CA ALA A 77 12.44 4.80 -8.14
C ALA A 77 12.80 4.84 -9.64
N THR A 78 12.03 4.16 -10.50
CA THR A 78 12.43 3.91 -11.90
C THR A 78 11.61 4.66 -12.94
N ILE A 79 10.35 5.02 -12.63
CA ILE A 79 9.47 5.74 -13.56
C ILE A 79 8.91 7.00 -12.90
N PRO A 80 8.37 7.96 -13.69
CA PRO A 80 7.78 9.18 -13.14
C PRO A 80 6.73 8.87 -12.06
N LEU A 81 6.78 9.61 -10.95
CA LEU A 81 5.92 9.37 -9.77
C LEU A 81 4.42 9.30 -10.12
N GLY A 82 3.96 10.17 -11.03
CA GLY A 82 2.57 10.17 -11.49
C GLY A 82 2.17 8.85 -12.15
N GLU A 83 3.05 8.26 -12.96
CA GLU A 83 2.85 6.97 -13.61
C GLU A 83 2.85 5.83 -12.58
N ALA A 84 3.84 5.79 -11.69
CA ALA A 84 3.91 4.80 -10.61
C ALA A 84 2.67 4.79 -9.72
N ILE A 85 2.18 5.98 -9.34
CA ILE A 85 0.94 6.13 -8.55
C ILE A 85 -0.26 5.62 -9.35
N THR A 86 -0.38 5.97 -10.66
CA THR A 86 -1.49 5.51 -11.50
C THR A 86 -1.55 3.99 -11.56
N LEU A 87 -0.40 3.35 -11.79
CA LEU A 87 -0.29 1.90 -11.87
C LEU A 87 -0.65 1.23 -10.53
N ASN A 88 -0.14 1.74 -9.42
CA ASN A 88 -0.49 1.24 -8.08
C ASN A 88 -1.98 1.40 -7.78
N LYS A 89 -2.60 2.49 -8.22
CA LYS A 89 -4.04 2.77 -8.03
C LYS A 89 -4.95 1.99 -8.98
N THR A 90 -4.43 1.08 -9.78
CA THR A 90 -5.22 0.01 -10.41
C THR A 90 -5.71 -1.02 -9.38
N SER A 91 -5.10 -1.09 -8.21
CA SER A 91 -5.45 -2.06 -7.15
C SER A 91 -6.93 -2.07 -6.76
N PRO A 92 -7.69 -0.97 -6.61
CA PRO A 92 -9.13 -1.03 -6.34
C PRO A 92 -9.95 -1.66 -7.47
N LEU A 93 -9.50 -1.57 -8.74
CA LEU A 93 -10.13 -2.27 -9.86
C LEU A 93 -9.99 -3.78 -9.66
N PHE A 94 -8.76 -4.25 -9.43
CA PHE A 94 -8.49 -5.66 -9.15
C PHE A 94 -9.18 -6.15 -7.87
N VAL A 95 -9.23 -5.33 -6.80
CA VAL A 95 -9.99 -5.68 -5.58
C VAL A 95 -11.45 -5.94 -5.91
N SER A 96 -12.07 -5.11 -6.74
CA SER A 96 -13.48 -5.29 -7.12
C SER A 96 -13.70 -6.57 -7.93
N ILE A 97 -12.80 -6.87 -8.86
CA ILE A 97 -12.81 -8.12 -9.64
C ILE A 97 -12.63 -9.33 -8.71
N LEU A 98 -11.62 -9.30 -7.83
CA LEU A 98 -11.39 -10.39 -6.90
C LEU A 98 -12.52 -10.55 -5.87
N ALA A 99 -13.14 -9.44 -5.43
CA ALA A 99 -14.29 -9.48 -4.55
C ALA A 99 -15.49 -10.16 -5.21
N PHE A 100 -15.74 -9.90 -6.48
CA PHE A 100 -16.80 -10.56 -7.24
C PHE A 100 -16.53 -12.07 -7.38
N TYR A 101 -15.33 -12.46 -7.88
CA TYR A 101 -15.04 -13.87 -8.18
C TYR A 101 -14.71 -14.69 -6.91
N LEU A 102 -13.87 -14.17 -6.00
CA LEU A 102 -13.36 -14.94 -4.86
C LEU A 102 -14.19 -14.78 -3.59
N LEU A 103 -14.83 -13.63 -3.39
CA LEU A 103 -15.60 -13.32 -2.19
C LEU A 103 -17.12 -13.40 -2.46
N LYS A 104 -17.53 -13.62 -3.72
CA LYS A 104 -18.93 -13.63 -4.16
C LYS A 104 -19.69 -12.36 -3.76
N GLU A 105 -18.99 -11.22 -3.71
CA GLU A 105 -19.59 -9.92 -3.45
C GLU A 105 -20.31 -9.43 -4.71
N HIS A 106 -21.62 -9.13 -4.58
CA HIS A 106 -22.35 -8.48 -5.67
C HIS A 106 -21.94 -7.01 -5.80
N LEU A 107 -21.42 -6.63 -6.96
CA LEU A 107 -21.10 -5.25 -7.29
C LEU A 107 -22.38 -4.53 -7.75
N SER A 108 -22.83 -3.54 -6.99
CA SER A 108 -23.93 -2.69 -7.46
C SER A 108 -23.46 -1.83 -8.64
N LYS A 109 -24.39 -1.47 -9.54
CA LYS A 109 -24.09 -0.56 -10.67
C LYS A 109 -23.47 0.76 -10.20
N ARG A 110 -23.90 1.26 -9.02
CA ARG A 110 -23.35 2.47 -8.38
C ARG A 110 -21.90 2.28 -7.94
N ALA A 111 -21.56 1.10 -7.39
CA ALA A 111 -20.18 0.81 -6.98
C ALA A 111 -19.24 0.73 -8.20
N ILE A 112 -19.70 0.13 -9.31
CA ILE A 112 -18.94 0.08 -10.58
C ILE A 112 -18.74 1.50 -11.12
N LEU A 113 -19.80 2.30 -11.18
CA LEU A 113 -19.70 3.69 -11.65
C LEU A 113 -18.75 4.51 -10.76
N ALA A 114 -18.87 4.39 -9.44
CA ALA A 114 -18.00 5.07 -8.50
C ALA A 114 -16.51 4.71 -8.67
N LEU A 115 -16.24 3.42 -8.93
CA LEU A 115 -14.90 2.91 -9.21
C LEU A 115 -14.31 3.53 -10.47
N LEU A 116 -15.09 3.55 -11.57
CA LEU A 116 -14.68 4.14 -12.84
C LEU A 116 -14.47 5.65 -12.73
N VAL A 117 -15.39 6.38 -12.09
CA VAL A 117 -15.27 7.83 -11.87
C VAL A 117 -14.01 8.14 -11.04
N GLY A 118 -13.76 7.39 -9.96
CA GLY A 118 -12.55 7.57 -9.16
C GLY A 118 -11.27 7.26 -9.96
N PHE A 119 -11.27 6.22 -10.79
CA PHE A 119 -10.13 5.88 -11.63
C PHE A 119 -9.86 6.93 -12.72
N PHE A 120 -10.89 7.47 -13.36
CA PHE A 120 -10.72 8.61 -14.27
C PHE A 120 -10.15 9.82 -13.55
N GLY A 121 -10.58 10.06 -12.30
CA GLY A 121 -9.98 11.12 -11.47
C GLY A 121 -8.46 10.94 -11.29
N ILE A 122 -7.98 9.70 -11.12
CA ILE A 122 -6.54 9.41 -11.02
C ILE A 122 -5.85 9.75 -12.36
N ILE A 123 -6.42 9.37 -13.50
CA ILE A 123 -5.87 9.67 -14.83
C ILE A 123 -5.72 11.18 -15.02
N PHE A 124 -6.70 11.99 -14.59
CA PHE A 124 -6.60 13.46 -14.65
C PHE A 124 -5.47 14.02 -13.77
N ILE A 125 -5.24 13.44 -12.60
CA ILE A 125 -4.18 13.89 -11.68
C ILE A 125 -2.79 13.51 -12.20
N THR A 126 -2.64 12.27 -12.66
CA THR A 126 -1.33 11.72 -13.02
C THR A 126 -0.90 12.04 -14.45
N LYS A 127 -1.87 12.39 -15.32
CA LYS A 127 -1.62 12.78 -16.72
C LYS A 127 -0.67 11.83 -17.46
N PRO A 128 -0.95 10.54 -17.52
CA PRO A 128 -0.03 9.55 -18.10
C PRO A 128 0.03 9.63 -19.64
N PHE A 129 -0.14 10.83 -20.21
CA PHE A 129 -0.14 11.06 -21.66
C PHE A 129 1.29 11.03 -22.19
N GLY A 130 1.56 10.11 -23.12
CA GLY A 130 2.89 9.93 -23.72
C GLY A 130 3.74 8.83 -23.08
N MET A 131 3.16 7.98 -22.23
CA MET A 131 3.87 6.82 -21.67
C MET A 131 4.33 5.87 -22.77
N SER A 132 5.63 5.57 -22.80
CA SER A 132 6.14 4.37 -23.47
C SER A 132 5.96 3.19 -22.53
N ILE A 133 5.28 2.13 -22.97
CA ILE A 133 5.10 0.91 -22.16
C ILE A 133 6.46 0.22 -22.01
N SER A 134 6.93 0.12 -20.77
CA SER A 134 8.18 -0.53 -20.40
C SER A 134 7.95 -1.66 -19.40
N TYR A 135 8.99 -2.41 -19.06
CA TYR A 135 8.95 -3.49 -18.08
C TYR A 135 8.48 -2.98 -16.70
N GLU A 136 8.89 -1.80 -16.29
CA GLU A 136 8.52 -1.17 -15.01
C GLU A 136 7.01 -0.93 -14.92
N HIS A 137 6.37 -0.56 -16.02
CA HIS A 137 4.91 -0.39 -16.07
C HIS A 137 4.18 -1.70 -15.82
N PHE A 138 4.69 -2.81 -16.39
CA PHE A 138 4.14 -4.15 -16.11
C PHE A 138 4.29 -4.50 -14.62
N LEU A 139 5.45 -4.25 -14.03
CA LEU A 139 5.69 -4.47 -12.60
C LEU A 139 4.78 -3.61 -11.72
N GLY A 140 4.50 -2.35 -12.12
CA GLY A 140 3.56 -1.48 -11.43
C GLY A 140 2.13 -2.03 -11.40
N ILE A 141 1.63 -2.54 -12.55
CA ILE A 141 0.31 -3.19 -12.64
C ILE A 141 0.29 -4.47 -11.80
N LEU A 142 1.35 -5.28 -11.85
CA LEU A 142 1.48 -6.50 -11.06
C LEU A 142 1.49 -6.18 -9.56
N GLY A 143 2.14 -5.09 -9.15
CA GLY A 143 2.10 -4.56 -7.79
C GLY A 143 0.68 -4.21 -7.36
N GLY A 144 -0.09 -3.55 -8.22
CA GLY A 144 -1.52 -3.27 -8.01
C GLY A 144 -2.36 -4.54 -7.84
N PHE A 145 -2.11 -5.57 -8.64
CA PHE A 145 -2.76 -6.88 -8.52
C PHE A 145 -2.41 -7.57 -7.19
N PHE A 146 -1.13 -7.60 -6.78
CA PHE A 146 -0.73 -8.19 -5.51
C PHE A 146 -1.32 -7.44 -4.31
N ALA A 147 -1.41 -6.10 -4.37
CA ALA A 147 -2.10 -5.33 -3.35
C ALA A 147 -3.58 -5.75 -3.24
N ALA A 148 -4.26 -5.91 -4.36
CA ALA A 148 -5.64 -6.38 -4.40
C ALA A 148 -5.80 -7.79 -3.83
N ALA A 149 -4.91 -8.72 -4.17
CA ALA A 149 -4.90 -10.08 -3.65
C ALA A 149 -4.69 -10.08 -2.12
N ALA A 150 -3.77 -9.25 -1.61
CA ALA A 150 -3.56 -9.08 -0.19
C ALA A 150 -4.81 -8.57 0.54
N TYR A 151 -5.51 -7.58 -0.02
CA TYR A 151 -6.74 -7.02 0.58
C TYR A 151 -7.91 -8.00 0.53
N ALA A 152 -8.08 -8.74 -0.58
CA ALA A 152 -9.07 -9.79 -0.69
C ALA A 152 -8.83 -10.92 0.33
N THR A 153 -7.57 -11.24 0.61
CA THR A 153 -7.21 -12.25 1.62
C THR A 153 -7.59 -11.80 3.02
N ILE A 154 -7.44 -10.51 3.39
CA ILE A 154 -7.92 -9.98 4.69
C ILE A 154 -9.40 -10.35 4.88
N LYS A 155 -10.23 -10.14 3.86
CA LYS A 155 -11.65 -10.43 3.91
C LYS A 155 -11.96 -11.92 4.14
N LYS A 156 -11.14 -12.82 3.60
CA LYS A 156 -11.30 -14.28 3.78
C LYS A 156 -10.92 -14.79 5.17
N ILE A 157 -10.01 -14.08 5.85
CA ILE A 157 -9.41 -14.57 7.12
C ILE A 157 -9.83 -13.76 8.35
N LYS A 158 -10.59 -12.68 8.17
CA LYS A 158 -11.01 -11.76 9.24
C LYS A 158 -11.84 -12.42 10.38
N ASP A 159 -12.56 -13.49 10.06
CA ASP A 159 -13.39 -14.23 11.00
C ASP A 159 -12.64 -15.44 11.61
N ILE A 160 -11.39 -15.67 11.18
CA ILE A 160 -10.53 -16.79 11.59
C ILE A 160 -9.36 -16.28 12.43
N TYR A 161 -8.87 -15.08 12.13
CA TYR A 161 -7.70 -14.47 12.78
C TYR A 161 -8.03 -13.07 13.33
N ASP A 162 -7.48 -12.77 14.50
CA ASP A 162 -7.47 -11.41 15.04
C ASP A 162 -6.79 -10.45 14.04
N THR A 163 -7.28 -9.21 13.96
CA THR A 163 -6.73 -8.17 13.08
C THR A 163 -5.22 -7.98 13.27
N ARG A 164 -4.74 -8.10 14.52
CA ARG A 164 -3.31 -7.98 14.84
C ARG A 164 -2.48 -9.12 14.26
N VAL A 165 -3.02 -10.34 14.24
CA VAL A 165 -2.36 -11.51 13.60
C VAL A 165 -2.30 -11.34 12.10
N ILE A 166 -3.37 -10.81 11.47
CA ILE A 166 -3.40 -10.50 10.03
C ILE A 166 -2.36 -9.41 9.68
N MET A 167 -2.21 -8.40 10.54
CA MET A 167 -1.17 -7.38 10.37
C MET A 167 0.22 -7.96 10.55
N LEU A 168 0.41 -8.80 11.58
CA LEU A 168 1.69 -9.45 11.85
C LEU A 168 2.18 -10.28 10.66
N SER A 169 1.28 -10.95 9.93
CA SER A 169 1.67 -11.71 8.73
C SER A 169 2.27 -10.80 7.65
N PHE A 170 1.69 -9.63 7.44
CA PHE A 170 2.20 -8.66 6.48
C PHE A 170 3.51 -8.00 6.94
N MET A 171 3.53 -7.50 8.16
CA MET A 171 4.70 -6.82 8.71
C MET A 171 5.85 -7.81 8.97
N GLY A 172 5.54 -9.04 9.40
CA GLY A 172 6.53 -10.09 9.59
C GLY A 172 7.21 -10.50 8.28
N VAL A 173 6.44 -10.73 7.22
CA VAL A 173 7.01 -11.01 5.89
C VAL A 173 7.78 -9.79 5.38
N GLY A 174 7.23 -8.57 5.54
CA GLY A 174 7.89 -7.31 5.18
C GLY A 174 9.12 -6.95 6.03
N THR A 175 9.40 -7.69 7.09
CA THR A 175 10.65 -7.61 7.88
C THR A 175 11.59 -8.76 7.53
N LEU A 176 11.06 -9.98 7.46
CA LEU A 176 11.87 -11.18 7.26
C LEU A 176 12.50 -11.24 5.85
N PHE A 177 11.73 -10.91 4.81
CA PHE A 177 12.23 -10.97 3.43
C PHE A 177 13.35 -9.94 3.18
N PRO A 178 13.24 -8.66 3.59
CA PRO A 178 14.37 -7.73 3.51
C PRO A 178 15.62 -8.26 4.22
N ILE A 179 15.51 -8.83 5.41
CA ILE A 179 16.66 -9.43 6.11
C ILE A 179 17.31 -10.52 5.24
N ILE A 180 16.50 -11.42 4.66
CA ILE A 180 17.00 -12.47 3.79
C ILE A 180 17.71 -11.87 2.57
N PHE A 181 17.12 -10.86 1.92
CA PHE A 181 17.72 -10.21 0.76
C PHE A 181 19.00 -9.45 1.10
N PHE A 182 19.08 -8.75 2.24
CA PHE A 182 20.32 -8.11 2.70
C PHE A 182 21.43 -9.14 2.96
N MET A 183 21.08 -10.30 3.52
CA MET A 183 22.06 -11.37 3.74
C MET A 183 22.52 -12.02 2.43
N LEU A 184 21.69 -12.06 1.40
CA LEU A 184 22.02 -12.66 0.11
C LEU A 184 22.73 -11.67 -0.83
N ALA A 185 22.51 -10.36 -0.68
CA ALA A 185 23.05 -9.33 -1.57
C ALA A 185 24.56 -9.48 -1.86
N PRO A 186 25.46 -9.78 -0.89
CA PRO A 186 26.88 -9.91 -1.16
C PRO A 186 27.25 -11.17 -1.99
N TYR A 187 26.35 -12.15 -2.11
CA TYR A 187 26.61 -13.44 -2.73
C TYR A 187 25.92 -13.64 -4.09
N VAL A 188 25.05 -12.72 -4.47
CA VAL A 188 24.23 -12.84 -5.69
C VAL A 188 24.69 -11.81 -6.71
N ASN A 189 25.10 -12.27 -7.88
CA ASN A 189 25.32 -11.42 -9.04
C ASN A 189 23.97 -11.28 -9.78
N GLU A 190 23.15 -10.36 -9.34
CA GLU A 190 21.83 -10.13 -9.91
C GLU A 190 21.90 -9.35 -11.23
N PRO A 191 20.97 -9.61 -12.17
CA PRO A 191 20.77 -8.75 -13.32
C PRO A 191 20.27 -7.35 -12.85
N GLU A 192 20.63 -6.29 -13.57
CA GLU A 192 20.30 -4.91 -13.25
C GLU A 192 18.79 -4.71 -12.96
N SER A 193 17.94 -5.48 -13.65
CA SER A 193 16.49 -5.47 -13.45
C SER A 193 16.01 -5.93 -12.05
N LEU A 194 16.85 -6.63 -11.29
CA LEU A 194 16.55 -7.13 -9.93
C LEU A 194 17.40 -6.48 -8.84
N SER A 195 18.27 -5.53 -9.16
CA SER A 195 19.17 -4.85 -8.22
C SER A 195 18.41 -4.21 -7.04
N PHE A 196 17.17 -3.75 -7.26
CA PHE A 196 16.34 -3.16 -6.21
C PHE A 196 15.97 -4.15 -5.06
N LEU A 197 16.08 -5.47 -5.30
CA LEU A 197 15.85 -6.49 -4.28
C LEU A 197 17.08 -6.75 -3.43
N PHE A 198 18.28 -6.59 -3.98
CA PHE A 198 19.56 -6.96 -3.38
C PHE A 198 20.39 -5.74 -2.96
N ALA A 199 19.73 -4.62 -2.64
CA ALA A 199 20.41 -3.45 -2.09
C ALA A 199 21.13 -3.82 -0.78
N GLU A 200 22.38 -3.41 -0.64
CA GLU A 200 23.14 -3.57 0.60
C GLU A 200 22.52 -2.74 1.73
N PHE A 201 22.52 -3.30 2.92
CA PHE A 201 22.06 -2.59 4.12
C PHE A 201 23.15 -1.62 4.59
N GLN A 202 22.86 -0.32 4.57
CA GLN A 202 23.85 0.70 4.97
C GLN A 202 23.94 0.83 6.50
N GLY A 203 22.81 1.00 7.18
CA GLY A 203 22.72 0.99 8.66
C GLY A 203 23.33 2.19 9.38
N GLU A 204 24.14 3.01 8.72
CA GLU A 204 24.79 4.20 9.29
C GLU A 204 24.06 5.47 8.82
N TYR A 205 23.25 6.03 9.69
CA TYR A 205 22.45 7.22 9.39
C TYR A 205 22.63 8.29 10.46
N GLU A 206 22.47 9.55 10.07
CA GLU A 206 22.40 10.67 11.01
C GLU A 206 21.24 10.51 12.01
N PHE A 207 21.37 11.08 13.19
CA PHE A 207 20.33 11.03 14.23
C PHE A 207 18.96 11.52 13.73
N LYS A 208 18.95 12.55 12.89
CA LYS A 208 17.72 13.09 12.26
C LYS A 208 16.98 12.01 11.44
N VAL A 209 17.71 11.23 10.64
CA VAL A 209 17.15 10.15 9.81
C VAL A 209 16.53 9.07 10.70
N TRP A 210 17.20 8.69 11.80
CA TRP A 210 16.63 7.73 12.77
C TRP A 210 15.32 8.22 13.39
N VAL A 211 15.20 9.52 13.69
CA VAL A 211 13.96 10.12 14.19
C VAL A 211 12.84 9.98 13.14
N PHE A 212 13.09 10.29 11.86
CA PHE A 212 12.10 10.12 10.78
C PHE A 212 11.74 8.66 10.55
N ILE A 213 12.71 7.74 10.62
CA ILE A 213 12.45 6.28 10.55
C ILE A 213 11.47 5.87 11.66
N GLY A 214 11.70 6.31 12.90
CA GLY A 214 10.82 6.01 14.04
C GLY A 214 9.39 6.53 13.81
N PHE A 215 9.23 7.79 13.37
CA PHE A 215 7.93 8.35 13.04
C PHE A 215 7.26 7.59 11.90
N MET A 216 7.97 7.31 10.81
CA MET A 216 7.46 6.55 9.67
C MET A 216 6.95 5.18 10.11
N ALA A 217 7.69 4.47 10.95
CA ALA A 217 7.31 3.13 11.41
C ALA A 217 6.06 3.15 12.30
N LEU A 218 5.91 4.15 13.19
CA LEU A 218 4.70 4.33 14.03
C LEU A 218 3.48 4.65 13.17
N ILE A 219 3.59 5.64 12.30
CA ILE A 219 2.51 6.09 11.39
C ILE A 219 2.12 4.95 10.43
N SER A 220 3.10 4.20 9.93
CA SER A 220 2.90 3.02 9.09
C SER A 220 2.10 1.93 9.81
N THR A 221 2.46 1.64 11.08
CA THR A 221 1.76 0.64 11.88
C THR A 221 0.30 1.04 12.11
N LEU A 222 0.05 2.31 12.45
CA LEU A 222 -1.29 2.86 12.62
C LEU A 222 -2.09 2.80 11.30
N SER A 223 -1.48 3.22 10.19
CA SER A 223 -2.09 3.16 8.85
C SER A 223 -2.50 1.74 8.49
N GLN A 224 -1.61 0.77 8.71
CA GLN A 224 -1.85 -0.63 8.40
C GLN A 224 -2.96 -1.24 9.28
N TRP A 225 -3.01 -0.87 10.56
CA TRP A 225 -4.09 -1.29 11.45
C TRP A 225 -5.44 -0.75 10.97
N LEU A 226 -5.54 0.54 10.68
CA LEU A 226 -6.76 1.18 10.18
C LEU A 226 -7.22 0.56 8.85
N LEU A 227 -6.29 0.28 7.94
CA LEU A 227 -6.56 -0.34 6.65
C LEU A 227 -7.09 -1.77 6.82
N THR A 228 -6.38 -2.59 7.61
CA THR A 228 -6.77 -3.98 7.83
C THR A 228 -8.16 -4.05 8.49
N LYS A 229 -8.41 -3.20 9.49
CA LYS A 229 -9.72 -3.09 10.14
C LYS A 229 -10.81 -2.63 9.17
N ALA A 230 -10.53 -1.67 8.28
CA ALA A 230 -11.49 -1.23 7.26
C ALA A 230 -11.89 -2.37 6.32
N TYR A 231 -10.93 -3.13 5.77
CA TYR A 231 -11.22 -4.27 4.91
C TYR A 231 -11.91 -5.42 5.64
N SER A 232 -11.69 -5.61 6.94
CA SER A 232 -12.40 -6.62 7.72
C SER A 232 -13.87 -6.26 7.99
N MET A 233 -14.18 -4.96 8.14
CA MET A 233 -15.52 -4.50 8.55
C MET A 233 -16.50 -4.25 7.39
N SER A 234 -16.02 -4.02 6.16
CA SER A 234 -16.88 -3.62 5.05
C SER A 234 -16.58 -4.39 3.76
N LYS A 235 -17.41 -4.21 2.71
CA LYS A 235 -17.17 -4.83 1.39
C LYS A 235 -15.85 -4.33 0.81
N ALA A 236 -15.06 -5.25 0.25
CA ALA A 236 -13.74 -4.93 -0.28
C ALA A 236 -13.81 -3.93 -1.44
N SER A 237 -14.83 -4.05 -2.30
CA SER A 237 -15.10 -3.12 -3.40
C SER A 237 -15.37 -1.69 -2.93
N ILE A 238 -16.15 -1.49 -1.86
CA ILE A 238 -16.44 -0.16 -1.30
C ILE A 238 -15.16 0.46 -0.71
N ILE A 239 -14.42 -0.32 0.09
CA ILE A 239 -13.17 0.13 0.69
C ILE A 239 -12.14 0.47 -0.39
N GLY A 240 -12.08 -0.30 -1.47
CA GLY A 240 -11.23 -0.03 -2.63
C GLY A 240 -11.48 1.36 -3.21
N VAL A 241 -12.73 1.73 -3.49
CA VAL A 241 -13.06 3.08 -4.01
C VAL A 241 -12.71 4.18 -3.01
N ILE A 242 -13.04 4.00 -1.72
CA ILE A 242 -12.72 5.00 -0.70
C ILE A 242 -11.19 5.16 -0.55
N SER A 243 -10.40 4.13 -0.87
CA SER A 243 -8.94 4.22 -0.79
C SER A 243 -8.32 5.24 -1.76
N TYR A 244 -9.04 5.63 -2.83
CA TYR A 244 -8.61 6.70 -3.73
C TYR A 244 -8.45 8.05 -3.02
N THR A 245 -9.16 8.28 -1.92
CA THR A 245 -9.03 9.52 -1.13
C THR A 245 -7.64 9.72 -0.53
N ASN A 246 -6.79 8.70 -0.52
CA ASN A 246 -5.38 8.85 -0.18
C ASN A 246 -4.67 9.85 -1.11
N ILE A 247 -5.06 9.93 -2.39
CA ILE A 247 -4.41 10.78 -3.40
C ILE A 247 -4.56 12.27 -3.08
N PRO A 248 -5.76 12.83 -2.87
CA PRO A 248 -5.90 14.22 -2.44
C PRO A 248 -5.10 14.57 -1.18
N PHE A 249 -5.06 13.67 -0.20
CA PHE A 249 -4.24 13.86 1.00
C PHE A 249 -2.74 13.87 0.69
N SER A 250 -2.28 12.94 -0.17
CA SER A 250 -0.88 12.89 -0.58
C SER A 250 -0.46 14.14 -1.36
N ILE A 251 -1.32 14.67 -2.22
CA ILE A 251 -1.08 15.93 -2.94
C ILE A 251 -0.97 17.10 -1.95
N GLY A 252 -1.85 17.16 -0.95
CA GLY A 252 -1.80 18.18 0.09
C GLY A 252 -0.49 18.14 0.88
N PHE A 253 -0.04 16.97 1.30
CA PHE A 253 1.25 16.81 1.98
C PHE A 253 2.44 17.10 1.06
N GLY A 254 2.39 16.67 -0.22
CA GLY A 254 3.43 16.97 -1.20
C GLY A 254 3.61 18.48 -1.39
N TRP A 255 2.49 19.22 -1.50
CA TRP A 255 2.53 20.69 -1.57
C TRP A 255 3.16 21.32 -0.32
N MET A 256 2.83 20.83 0.88
CA MET A 256 3.46 21.29 2.14
C MET A 256 4.98 21.00 2.18
N LEU A 257 5.45 19.97 1.45
CA LEU A 257 6.86 19.61 1.30
C LEU A 257 7.57 20.34 0.15
N GLY A 258 6.89 21.25 -0.55
CA GLY A 258 7.46 22.06 -1.62
C GLY A 258 7.15 21.57 -3.03
N ASP A 259 6.26 20.58 -3.22
CA ASP A 259 5.78 20.21 -4.55
C ASP A 259 4.97 21.36 -5.18
N ALA A 260 4.90 21.38 -6.52
CA ALA A 260 4.14 22.39 -7.25
C ALA A 260 2.66 22.39 -6.83
N PHE A 261 2.06 23.60 -6.81
CA PHE A 261 0.64 23.76 -6.52
C PHE A 261 -0.21 23.02 -7.57
N PRO A 262 -1.29 22.32 -7.15
CA PRO A 262 -2.15 21.59 -8.05
C PRO A 262 -2.73 22.47 -9.17
N ASP A 263 -2.64 22.02 -10.40
CA ASP A 263 -3.25 22.70 -11.55
C ASP A 263 -4.74 22.35 -11.73
N PHE A 264 -5.37 22.95 -12.74
CA PHE A 264 -6.79 22.73 -13.04
C PHE A 264 -7.15 21.27 -13.23
N TRP A 265 -6.30 20.48 -13.92
CA TRP A 265 -6.53 19.05 -14.16
C TRP A 265 -6.46 18.24 -12.88
N THR A 266 -5.51 18.57 -12.02
CA THR A 266 -5.35 17.95 -10.70
C THR A 266 -6.59 18.23 -9.82
N PHE A 267 -7.09 19.48 -9.78
CA PHE A 267 -8.33 19.80 -9.06
C PHE A 267 -9.54 19.06 -9.63
N THR A 268 -9.67 18.96 -10.95
CA THR A 268 -10.74 18.19 -11.59
C THR A 268 -10.68 16.72 -11.17
N GLY A 269 -9.50 16.12 -11.19
CA GLY A 269 -9.29 14.75 -10.74
C GLY A 269 -9.63 14.53 -9.28
N ILE A 270 -9.24 15.44 -8.39
CA ILE A 270 -9.63 15.42 -6.96
C ILE A 270 -11.15 15.44 -6.82
N GLY A 271 -11.84 16.31 -7.57
CA GLY A 271 -13.30 16.40 -7.59
C GLY A 271 -13.95 15.07 -7.99
N LEU A 272 -13.44 14.41 -9.03
CA LEU A 272 -13.91 13.09 -9.48
C LEU A 272 -13.70 12.01 -8.41
N ILE A 273 -12.57 12.00 -7.71
CA ILE A 273 -12.31 11.06 -6.61
C ILE A 273 -13.30 11.25 -5.47
N ILE A 274 -13.58 12.50 -5.09
CA ILE A 274 -14.56 12.82 -4.05
C ILE A 274 -15.97 12.39 -4.48
N LEU A 275 -16.35 12.67 -5.73
CA LEU A 275 -17.63 12.21 -6.30
C LEU A 275 -17.76 10.69 -6.29
N GLY A 276 -16.71 9.95 -6.70
CA GLY A 276 -16.65 8.50 -6.59
C GLY A 276 -16.87 8.01 -5.16
N GLY A 277 -16.21 8.63 -4.18
CA GLY A 277 -16.41 8.33 -2.76
C GLY A 277 -17.85 8.56 -2.28
N ILE A 278 -18.48 9.65 -2.69
CA ILE A 278 -19.89 9.96 -2.37
C ILE A 278 -20.84 8.95 -3.04
N LEU A 279 -20.62 8.61 -4.29
CA LEU A 279 -21.45 7.64 -5.02
C LEU A 279 -21.42 6.27 -4.36
N VAL A 280 -20.24 5.80 -3.95
CA VAL A 280 -20.11 4.48 -3.30
C VAL A 280 -20.68 4.48 -1.89
N SER A 281 -20.59 5.57 -1.16
CA SER A 281 -21.14 5.65 0.21
C SER A 281 -22.67 5.52 0.23
N LYS A 282 -23.34 5.89 -0.87
CA LYS A 282 -24.79 5.75 -1.07
C LYS A 282 -25.18 4.41 -1.71
N SER A 283 -24.23 3.54 -2.00
CA SER A 283 -24.44 2.21 -2.57
C SER A 283 -24.61 1.21 -1.41
N LYS A 284 -25.85 1.02 -1.01
CA LYS A 284 -26.24 -0.03 -0.05
C LYS A 284 -26.34 -1.38 -0.76
#